data_8ee6cc3ff8bdc0ccfa95ddebe7895864
#
_entry.id   8ee6cc3ff8bdc0ccfa95ddebe7895864
#
_cell.length_a   1.000
_cell.length_b   1.000
_cell.length_c   1.000
_cell.angle_alpha   90.00
_cell.angle_beta   90.00
_cell.angle_gamma   90.00
#
_symmetry.space_group_name_H-M   'P 1'
#
loop_
_entity.id
_entity.type
_entity.pdbx_description
1 polymer ?
#
loop_
_entity_poly.entity_id
_entity_poly.type
_entity_poly.pdbx_seq_one_letter_code
_entity_poly.pdbx_strand_id
1 'polypeptide(L)'
;MFTATLMAPPGRLETSAVVALYGAWGGSQLDWLSAGEAAEFALQVLPENQWQVWADLQKLQIDLVVQVSEGRRKKLLLADMDSTMIEQECIDELADVAGVGDRVKAITARAMNGELDFNGALIERVGLLKDLDVGVIDTVLADRITPVSYTHLTLPTSSVV
;
A
#
# COMPACT_ATOMS: atom_id res chain seq x y z
N MET A 1 0.05 12.89 24.02
CA MET A 1 -0.72 13.40 22.88
C MET A 1 -0.78 12.31 21.82
N PHE A 2 -1.95 12.14 21.22
CA PHE A 2 -2.20 11.17 20.17
C PHE A 2 -2.70 11.86 18.91
N THR A 3 -2.61 11.21 17.78
CA THR A 3 -3.22 11.65 16.53
C THR A 3 -4.16 10.56 16.05
N ALA A 4 -5.41 10.92 15.79
CA ALA A 4 -6.37 10.09 15.09
C ALA A 4 -6.33 10.46 13.60
N THR A 5 -6.20 9.47 12.74
CA THR A 5 -6.20 9.63 11.28
C THR A 5 -7.30 8.76 10.70
N LEU A 6 -8.19 9.35 9.93
CA LEU A 6 -9.23 8.67 9.16
C LEU A 6 -8.79 8.64 7.69
N MET A 7 -9.04 7.50 7.04
CA MET A 7 -8.73 7.28 5.62
C MET A 7 -9.88 6.54 4.95
N ALA A 8 -10.20 6.91 3.71
CA ALA A 8 -11.22 6.24 2.92
C ALA A 8 -10.84 6.27 1.43
N PRO A 9 -11.47 5.45 0.58
CA PRO A 9 -11.33 5.58 -0.86
C PRO A 9 -11.67 7.00 -1.35
N PRO A 10 -11.14 7.43 -2.49
CA PRO A 10 -11.33 8.77 -3.03
C PRO A 10 -12.80 9.24 -3.02
N GLY A 11 -13.05 10.40 -2.41
CA GLY A 11 -14.37 11.02 -2.29
C GLY A 11 -15.33 10.34 -1.31
N ARG A 12 -14.87 9.38 -0.49
CA ARG A 12 -15.73 8.61 0.43
C ARG A 12 -15.64 9.08 1.88
N LEU A 13 -14.65 9.88 2.24
CA LEU A 13 -14.53 10.43 3.58
C LEU A 13 -15.39 11.71 3.70
N GLU A 14 -16.59 11.55 4.23
CA GLU A 14 -17.49 12.68 4.44
C GLU A 14 -17.05 13.57 5.60
N THR A 15 -17.11 14.88 5.41
CA THR A 15 -16.80 15.88 6.44
C THR A 15 -17.64 15.69 7.70
N SER A 16 -18.89 15.30 7.56
CA SER A 16 -19.80 15.02 8.67
C SER A 16 -19.30 13.92 9.60
N ALA A 17 -18.77 12.83 9.04
CA ALA A 17 -18.21 11.72 9.81
C ALA A 17 -16.95 12.12 10.57
N VAL A 18 -16.05 12.87 9.91
CA VAL A 18 -14.82 13.39 10.53
C VAL A 18 -15.15 14.36 11.68
N VAL A 19 -16.05 15.34 11.44
CA VAL A 19 -16.44 16.32 12.45
C VAL A 19 -17.17 15.67 13.62
N ALA A 20 -18.03 14.68 13.38
CA ALA A 20 -18.72 13.95 14.42
C ALA A 20 -17.72 13.22 15.34
N LEU A 21 -16.75 12.50 14.79
CA LEU A 21 -15.74 11.80 15.57
C LEU A 21 -14.80 12.77 16.29
N TYR A 22 -14.37 13.83 15.60
CA TYR A 22 -13.58 14.92 16.18
C TYR A 22 -14.26 15.52 17.42
N GLY A 23 -15.55 15.82 17.32
CA GLY A 23 -16.33 16.36 18.44
C GLY A 23 -16.53 15.34 19.57
N ALA A 24 -16.85 14.09 19.23
CA ALA A 24 -17.08 13.03 20.22
C ALA A 24 -15.84 12.70 21.04
N TRP A 25 -14.65 12.80 20.45
CA TRP A 25 -13.39 12.49 21.13
C TRP A 25 -12.66 13.72 21.69
N GLY A 26 -13.28 14.92 21.61
CA GLY A 26 -12.65 16.17 22.08
C GLY A 26 -11.37 16.51 21.33
N GLY A 27 -11.41 16.31 20.01
CA GLY A 27 -10.28 16.57 19.13
C GLY A 27 -9.86 18.03 19.06
N SER A 28 -8.65 18.26 18.64
CA SER A 28 -8.09 19.58 18.35
C SER A 28 -7.24 19.50 17.08
N GLN A 29 -7.00 20.66 16.44
CA GLN A 29 -6.13 20.74 15.27
C GLN A 29 -6.57 19.76 14.14
N LEU A 30 -7.84 19.87 13.71
CA LEU A 30 -8.35 19.11 12.59
C LEU A 30 -7.68 19.59 11.29
N ASP A 31 -7.05 18.69 10.59
CA ASP A 31 -6.38 18.92 9.31
C ASP A 31 -6.83 17.89 8.25
N TRP A 32 -7.07 18.36 7.03
CA TRP A 32 -7.35 17.52 5.89
C TRP A 32 -6.07 17.24 5.12
N LEU A 33 -5.61 15.99 5.18
CA LEU A 33 -4.42 15.55 4.44
C LEU A 33 -4.73 15.41 2.94
N SER A 34 -5.93 14.93 2.61
CA SER A 34 -6.49 14.88 1.25
C SER A 34 -8.01 15.06 1.34
N ALA A 35 -8.56 15.98 0.57
CA ALA A 35 -9.99 16.29 0.60
C ALA A 35 -10.85 15.08 0.21
N GLY A 36 -11.75 14.67 1.10
CA GLY A 36 -12.64 13.53 0.89
C GLY A 36 -11.97 12.16 0.97
N GLU A 37 -10.70 12.08 1.40
CA GLU A 37 -9.93 10.84 1.45
C GLU A 37 -9.25 10.63 2.80
N ALA A 38 -8.60 11.67 3.35
CA ALA A 38 -7.87 11.54 4.59
C ALA A 38 -7.90 12.82 5.42
N ALA A 39 -8.15 12.66 6.72
CA ALA A 39 -8.12 13.72 7.70
C ALA A 39 -7.49 13.25 9.01
N GLU A 40 -6.88 14.16 9.74
CA GLU A 40 -6.33 13.86 11.05
C GLU A 40 -6.66 14.96 12.07
N PHE A 41 -6.66 14.56 13.34
CA PHE A 41 -6.81 15.50 14.45
C PHE A 41 -6.06 15.02 15.68
N ALA A 42 -5.67 15.97 16.52
CA ALA A 42 -4.95 15.70 17.76
C ALA A 42 -5.90 15.34 18.90
N LEU A 43 -5.44 14.43 19.78
CA LEU A 43 -6.13 13.99 21.00
C LEU A 43 -5.18 14.08 22.19
N GLN A 44 -5.71 14.50 23.34
CA GLN A 44 -4.94 14.50 24.58
C GLN A 44 -4.88 13.12 25.24
N VAL A 45 -5.94 12.32 25.09
CA VAL A 45 -6.10 11.03 25.71
C VAL A 45 -6.47 9.99 24.65
N LEU A 46 -6.00 8.76 24.83
CA LEU A 46 -6.38 7.64 23.97
C LEU A 46 -7.85 7.28 24.23
N PRO A 47 -8.75 7.29 23.23
CA PRO A 47 -10.14 6.97 23.42
C PRO A 47 -10.34 5.50 23.84
N GLU A 48 -11.06 5.25 24.92
CA GLU A 48 -11.33 3.89 25.40
C GLU A 48 -12.14 3.05 24.40
N ASN A 49 -13.02 3.70 23.63
CA ASN A 49 -13.89 3.07 22.66
C ASN A 49 -13.29 3.00 21.24
N GLN A 50 -11.97 3.24 21.07
CA GLN A 50 -11.35 3.33 19.74
C GLN A 50 -11.61 2.10 18.87
N TRP A 51 -11.57 0.90 19.44
CA TRP A 51 -11.78 -0.35 18.69
C TRP A 51 -13.23 -0.56 18.26
N GLN A 52 -14.19 -0.11 19.09
CA GLN A 52 -15.60 -0.15 18.71
C GLN A 52 -15.86 0.82 17.55
N VAL A 53 -15.33 2.04 17.64
CA VAL A 53 -15.45 3.05 16.58
C VAL A 53 -14.76 2.59 15.32
N TRP A 54 -13.57 1.99 15.42
CA TRP A 54 -12.88 1.40 14.29
C TRP A 54 -13.75 0.34 13.58
N ALA A 55 -14.33 -0.60 14.34
CA ALA A 55 -15.20 -1.64 13.79
C ALA A 55 -16.46 -1.09 13.10
N ASP A 56 -17.01 0.01 13.59
CA ASP A 56 -18.16 0.66 12.97
C ASP A 56 -17.77 1.43 11.69
N LEU A 57 -16.61 2.09 11.69
CA LEU A 57 -16.09 2.79 10.52
C LEU A 57 -15.69 1.82 9.38
N GLN A 58 -15.18 0.61 9.69
CA GLN A 58 -14.91 -0.41 8.68
C GLN A 58 -16.15 -0.76 7.83
N LYS A 59 -17.34 -0.76 8.42
CA LYS A 59 -18.60 -0.97 7.69
C LYS A 59 -18.89 0.11 6.66
N LEU A 60 -18.31 1.29 6.85
CA LEU A 60 -18.40 2.44 5.94
C LEU A 60 -17.19 2.55 5.01
N GLN A 61 -16.28 1.57 5.01
CA GLN A 61 -15.02 1.60 4.28
C GLN A 61 -14.11 2.78 4.70
N ILE A 62 -14.19 3.18 5.95
CA ILE A 62 -13.32 4.20 6.53
C ILE A 62 -12.36 3.48 7.49
N ASP A 63 -11.08 3.66 7.27
CA ASP A 63 -10.06 3.18 8.19
C ASP A 63 -9.73 4.25 9.24
N LEU A 64 -9.32 3.78 10.43
CA LEU A 64 -9.00 4.64 11.57
C LEU A 64 -7.73 4.16 12.25
N VAL A 65 -6.77 5.06 12.37
CA VAL A 65 -5.54 4.82 13.12
C VAL A 65 -5.44 5.85 14.24
N VAL A 66 -5.24 5.39 15.47
CA VAL A 66 -4.91 6.25 16.62
C VAL A 66 -3.52 5.89 17.11
N GLN A 67 -2.59 6.84 17.07
CA GLN A 67 -1.19 6.60 17.42
C GLN A 67 -0.60 7.76 18.21
N VAL A 68 0.52 7.49 18.91
CA VAL A 68 1.28 8.55 19.59
C VAL A 68 1.76 9.56 18.55
N SER A 69 1.56 10.86 18.83
CA SER A 69 1.90 11.93 17.88
C SER A 69 3.41 12.09 17.72
N GLU A 70 4.16 11.89 18.80
CA GLU A 70 5.62 12.02 18.80
C GLU A 70 6.28 10.94 17.95
N GLY A 71 7.17 11.32 17.06
CA GLY A 71 7.93 10.40 16.22
C GLY A 71 7.12 9.67 15.14
N ARG A 72 5.84 10.02 14.93
CA ARG A 72 4.99 9.34 13.93
C ARG A 72 5.41 9.65 12.48
N ARG A 73 5.89 10.86 12.20
CA ARG A 73 6.44 11.20 10.88
C ARG A 73 7.82 10.54 10.71
N LYS A 74 7.89 9.58 9.82
CA LYS A 74 9.14 8.88 9.50
C LYS A 74 9.90 9.64 8.42
N LYS A 75 11.24 9.47 8.42
CA LYS A 75 12.13 10.11 7.45
C LYS A 75 12.61 9.14 6.38
N LEU A 76 12.32 7.85 6.57
CA LEU A 76 12.69 6.77 5.66
C LEU A 76 11.47 5.91 5.41
N LEU A 77 11.14 5.68 4.14
CA LEU A 77 10.23 4.66 3.66
C LEU A 77 11.07 3.52 3.08
N LEU A 78 10.87 2.31 3.60
CA LEU A 78 11.39 1.09 3.01
C LEU A 78 10.17 0.28 2.53
N ALA A 79 10.12 0.01 1.24
CA ALA A 79 9.03 -0.73 0.62
C ALA A 79 9.58 -1.79 -0.33
N ASP A 80 8.90 -2.90 -0.43
CA ASP A 80 9.07 -3.86 -1.50
C ASP A 80 8.59 -3.24 -2.83
N MET A 81 8.99 -3.78 -3.95
CA MET A 81 8.61 -3.26 -5.25
C MET A 81 7.49 -4.08 -5.89
N ASP A 82 7.73 -5.36 -6.14
CA ASP A 82 6.78 -6.24 -6.81
C ASP A 82 5.54 -6.46 -5.92
N SER A 83 4.36 -6.37 -6.51
CA SER A 83 3.07 -6.46 -5.81
C SER A 83 2.92 -5.49 -4.61
N THR A 84 3.77 -4.46 -4.52
CA THR A 84 3.77 -3.45 -3.45
C THR A 84 3.80 -2.03 -4.01
N MET A 85 4.89 -1.61 -4.67
CA MET A 85 4.98 -0.30 -5.34
C MET A 85 4.43 -0.33 -6.75
N ILE A 86 4.39 -1.51 -7.34
CA ILE A 86 3.77 -1.84 -8.61
C ILE A 86 2.77 -2.98 -8.42
N GLU A 87 1.79 -3.11 -9.31
CA GLU A 87 0.75 -4.15 -9.22
C GLU A 87 1.27 -5.53 -9.66
N GLN A 88 2.33 -5.57 -10.45
CA GLN A 88 2.85 -6.76 -11.11
C GLN A 88 4.03 -7.39 -10.37
N GLU A 89 4.32 -8.64 -10.75
CA GLU A 89 5.57 -9.34 -10.49
C GLU A 89 6.48 -9.20 -11.72
N CYS A 90 7.58 -8.48 -11.62
CA CYS A 90 8.46 -8.16 -12.75
C CYS A 90 8.95 -9.40 -13.50
N ILE A 91 9.25 -10.48 -12.77
CA ILE A 91 9.74 -11.71 -13.40
C ILE A 91 8.66 -12.39 -14.25
N ASP A 92 7.38 -12.30 -13.86
CA ASP A 92 6.28 -12.86 -14.61
C ASP A 92 6.02 -12.07 -15.90
N GLU A 93 6.08 -10.73 -15.83
CA GLU A 93 5.94 -9.87 -17.00
C GLU A 93 7.07 -10.07 -18.03
N LEU A 94 8.32 -10.17 -17.55
CA LEU A 94 9.46 -10.50 -18.40
C LEU A 94 9.31 -11.88 -19.06
N ALA A 95 8.83 -12.86 -18.31
CA ALA A 95 8.61 -14.21 -18.81
C ALA A 95 7.51 -14.28 -19.86
N ASP A 96 6.43 -13.52 -19.67
CA ASP A 96 5.34 -13.47 -20.65
C ASP A 96 5.81 -12.83 -21.97
N VAL A 97 6.57 -11.74 -21.92
CA VAL A 97 7.17 -11.13 -23.14
C VAL A 97 8.18 -12.07 -23.80
N ALA A 98 8.94 -12.82 -23.01
CA ALA A 98 9.87 -13.84 -23.52
C ALA A 98 9.17 -15.10 -24.07
N GLY A 99 7.85 -15.24 -23.91
CA GLY A 99 7.10 -16.43 -24.33
C GLY A 99 7.32 -17.67 -23.46
N VAL A 100 7.81 -17.48 -22.23
CA VAL A 100 8.09 -18.55 -21.26
C VAL A 100 7.22 -18.46 -20.00
N GLY A 101 6.20 -17.61 -19.99
CA GLY A 101 5.35 -17.35 -18.84
C GLY A 101 4.74 -18.60 -18.20
N ASP A 102 4.19 -19.52 -18.98
CA ASP A 102 3.62 -20.77 -18.45
C ASP A 102 4.66 -21.63 -17.71
N ARG A 103 5.91 -21.62 -18.17
CA ARG A 103 7.01 -22.32 -17.50
C ARG A 103 7.37 -21.68 -16.17
N VAL A 104 7.40 -20.35 -16.11
CA VAL A 104 7.65 -19.61 -14.87
C VAL A 104 6.52 -19.84 -13.87
N LYS A 105 5.26 -19.82 -14.30
CA LYS A 105 4.10 -20.14 -13.46
C LYS A 105 4.18 -21.57 -12.89
N ALA A 106 4.62 -22.53 -13.68
CA ALA A 106 4.80 -23.92 -13.20
C ALA A 106 5.90 -24.01 -12.12
N ILE A 107 7.01 -23.29 -12.27
CA ILE A 107 8.09 -23.25 -11.25
C ILE A 107 7.57 -22.58 -9.97
N THR A 108 6.84 -21.47 -10.09
CA THR A 108 6.22 -20.79 -8.95
C THR A 108 5.26 -21.71 -8.20
N ALA A 109 4.42 -22.47 -8.90
CA ALA A 109 3.52 -23.43 -8.28
C ALA A 109 4.27 -24.54 -7.50
N ARG A 110 5.38 -25.05 -8.04
CA ARG A 110 6.24 -26.04 -7.36
C ARG A 110 6.86 -25.44 -6.08
N ALA A 111 7.32 -24.19 -6.13
CA ALA A 111 7.85 -23.50 -4.96
C ALA A 111 6.77 -23.28 -3.89
N MET A 112 5.57 -22.88 -4.28
CA MET A 112 4.43 -22.70 -3.35
C MET A 112 4.02 -24.02 -2.69
N ASN A 113 4.16 -25.14 -3.37
CA ASN A 113 3.91 -26.48 -2.83
C ASN A 113 5.06 -27.02 -1.96
N GLY A 114 6.15 -26.26 -1.80
CA GLY A 114 7.31 -26.68 -1.02
C GLY A 114 8.21 -27.70 -1.73
N GLU A 115 8.06 -27.88 -3.02
CA GLU A 115 8.87 -28.80 -3.84
C GLU A 115 10.23 -28.16 -4.22
N LEU A 116 10.30 -26.84 -4.21
CA LEU A 116 11.50 -26.03 -4.44
C LEU A 116 11.67 -25.02 -3.33
N ASP A 117 12.89 -24.79 -2.91
CA ASP A 117 13.22 -23.65 -2.07
C ASP A 117 13.26 -22.35 -2.90
N PHE A 118 13.36 -21.21 -2.21
CA PHE A 118 13.40 -19.90 -2.86
C PHE A 118 14.54 -19.78 -3.88
N ASN A 119 15.74 -20.24 -3.51
CA ASN A 119 16.93 -20.12 -4.36
C ASN A 119 16.80 -20.99 -5.62
N GLY A 120 16.34 -22.24 -5.46
CA GLY A 120 16.09 -23.14 -6.58
C GLY A 120 15.06 -22.57 -7.57
N ALA A 121 13.94 -22.08 -7.05
CA ALA A 121 12.91 -21.46 -7.87
C ALA A 121 13.41 -20.20 -8.60
N LEU A 122 14.19 -19.36 -7.92
CA LEU A 122 14.77 -18.16 -8.53
C LEU A 122 15.73 -18.52 -9.66
N ILE A 123 16.64 -19.46 -9.43
CA ILE A 123 17.63 -19.89 -10.44
C ILE A 123 16.92 -20.48 -11.66
N GLU A 124 15.89 -21.34 -11.45
CA GLU A 124 15.14 -21.92 -12.56
C GLU A 124 14.40 -20.85 -13.36
N ARG A 125 13.73 -19.88 -12.71
CA ARG A 125 12.98 -18.79 -13.37
C ARG A 125 13.90 -17.86 -14.14
N VAL A 126 14.99 -17.37 -13.50
CA VAL A 126 15.96 -16.50 -14.16
C VAL A 126 16.67 -17.22 -15.31
N GLY A 127 16.94 -18.53 -15.16
CA GLY A 127 17.52 -19.34 -16.24
C GLY A 127 16.67 -19.37 -17.51
N LEU A 128 15.35 -19.24 -17.41
CA LEU A 128 14.45 -19.15 -18.57
C LEU A 128 14.53 -17.82 -19.32
N LEU A 129 15.03 -16.78 -18.66
CA LEU A 129 15.21 -15.43 -19.25
C LEU A 129 16.62 -15.26 -19.84
N LYS A 130 17.45 -16.29 -19.82
CA LYS A 130 18.79 -16.27 -20.35
C LYS A 130 18.77 -15.90 -21.84
N ASP A 131 19.71 -15.06 -22.27
CA ASP A 131 19.88 -14.57 -23.64
C ASP A 131 18.71 -13.70 -24.15
N LEU A 132 17.82 -13.25 -23.26
CA LEU A 132 16.78 -12.27 -23.59
C LEU A 132 17.43 -10.92 -23.91
N ASP A 133 16.93 -10.25 -24.97
CA ASP A 133 17.39 -8.92 -25.30
C ASP A 133 17.08 -7.92 -24.17
N VAL A 134 18.06 -7.10 -23.80
CA VAL A 134 17.91 -6.13 -22.70
C VAL A 134 16.81 -5.11 -22.96
N GLY A 135 16.50 -4.80 -24.21
CA GLY A 135 15.41 -3.89 -24.59
C GLY A 135 14.02 -4.39 -24.20
N VAL A 136 13.88 -5.67 -23.83
CA VAL A 136 12.63 -6.19 -23.25
C VAL A 136 12.28 -5.49 -21.95
N ILE A 137 13.27 -5.06 -21.17
CA ILE A 137 13.04 -4.32 -19.91
C ILE A 137 12.30 -3.01 -20.23
N ASP A 138 12.72 -2.27 -21.24
CA ASP A 138 12.08 -1.00 -21.62
C ASP A 138 10.63 -1.24 -22.07
N THR A 139 10.38 -2.32 -22.80
CA THR A 139 9.03 -2.73 -23.23
C THR A 139 8.13 -3.06 -22.03
N VAL A 140 8.64 -3.84 -21.09
CA VAL A 140 7.88 -4.20 -19.87
C VAL A 140 7.58 -2.95 -19.02
N LEU A 141 8.57 -2.08 -18.83
CA LEU A 141 8.39 -0.84 -18.08
C LEU A 141 7.36 0.09 -18.71
N ALA A 142 7.35 0.20 -20.04
CA ALA A 142 6.45 1.10 -20.74
C ALA A 142 5.01 0.57 -20.84
N ASP A 143 4.84 -0.74 -21.06
CA ASP A 143 3.57 -1.29 -21.49
C ASP A 143 2.88 -2.18 -20.44
N ARG A 144 3.61 -2.63 -19.42
CA ARG A 144 3.15 -3.66 -18.52
C ARG A 144 3.14 -3.29 -17.05
N ILE A 145 3.97 -2.33 -16.63
CA ILE A 145 4.08 -1.95 -15.22
C ILE A 145 3.08 -0.86 -14.88
N THR A 146 2.27 -1.14 -13.86
CA THR A 146 1.31 -0.19 -13.30
C THR A 146 1.76 0.21 -11.89
N PRO A 147 2.19 1.45 -11.66
CA PRO A 147 2.48 1.92 -10.31
C PRO A 147 1.24 1.87 -9.45
N VAL A 148 1.37 1.35 -8.23
CA VAL A 148 0.30 1.40 -7.24
C VAL A 148 0.03 2.85 -6.87
N SER A 149 -1.25 3.24 -6.90
CA SER A 149 -1.69 4.58 -6.56
C SER A 149 -1.19 5.00 -5.18
N TYR A 150 -0.71 6.22 -5.06
CA TYR A 150 -0.16 6.80 -3.82
C TYR A 150 -1.11 6.74 -2.62
N THR A 151 -2.39 6.57 -2.84
CA THR A 151 -3.40 6.42 -1.80
C THR A 151 -3.29 5.12 -1.01
N HIS A 152 -2.59 4.11 -1.53
CA HIS A 152 -2.38 2.83 -0.85
C HIS A 152 -1.09 2.79 -0.02
N LEU A 153 -0.05 3.49 -0.44
CA LEU A 153 1.30 3.34 0.12
C LEU A 153 1.79 4.56 0.87
N THR A 154 1.34 5.72 0.50
CA THR A 154 1.74 6.96 1.15
C THR A 154 0.52 7.65 1.70
N LEU A 155 0.48 7.84 3.00
CA LEU A 155 -0.24 8.98 3.52
C LEU A 155 0.14 10.19 2.67
N PRO A 156 -0.81 11.05 2.27
CA PRO A 156 -0.50 12.21 1.45
C PRO A 156 0.66 12.96 2.08
N THR A 157 1.81 12.76 1.50
CA THR A 157 2.95 13.60 1.77
C THR A 157 2.67 14.86 1.01
N SER A 158 2.31 15.92 1.71
CA SER A 158 2.42 17.24 1.12
C SER A 158 3.87 17.36 0.65
N SER A 159 4.08 17.22 -0.65
CA SER A 159 5.33 17.58 -1.28
C SER A 159 5.46 19.09 -1.15
N VAL A 160 6.15 19.49 -0.11
CA VAL A 160 6.75 20.82 -0.09
C VAL A 160 8.08 20.66 -0.78
N VAL A 161 8.13 21.04 -2.03
CA VAL A 161 9.34 21.46 -2.71
C VAL A 161 9.65 22.86 -2.26
#